data_b9652869251f70757ecb1db7909a7d14
#
_entry.id   b9652869251f70757ecb1db7909a7d14
#
_cell.length_a   1.000
_cell.length_b   1.000
_cell.length_c   1.000
_cell.angle_alpha   90.00
_cell.angle_beta   90.00
_cell.angle_gamma   90.00
#
_symmetry.space_group_name_H-M   'P 1'
#
loop_
_entity.id
_entity.type
_entity.pdbx_description
1 polymer ?
#
loop_
_entity_poly.entity_id
_entity_poly.type
_entity_poly.pdbx_seq_one_letter_code
_entity_poly.pdbx_strand_id
1 'polypeptide(L)'
;MPHPLFCAIGAALLAVSPALHAQTRHDEQIWVNLTAMGSIKGDIVYFAEVQPRMGDGASRLDQLIMRGAIGVKLSPALTLYQGYGHIAVPLEGRRDVNEERSFQQINWTLGKALGGEFSTRTRIEQRWRSDGDDMGWRLRAMIRYEAPLRRDGKGPNALLHSESFVAFNDTDWGARAGFDQIRNFAGLEIPVGGASTIEAGYLNQYVNQAAGRSRMNHVASLTLFFRH
;
A
#
# COMPACT_ATOMS: atom_id res chain seq x y z
N MET A 1 60.22 -54.54 -10.79
CA MET A 1 59.18 -54.63 -9.80
C MET A 1 58.61 -53.26 -9.60
N PRO A 2 57.39 -52.99 -10.11
CA PRO A 2 56.73 -51.67 -9.95
C PRO A 2 55.81 -51.66 -8.72
N HIS A 3 55.96 -50.60 -7.92
CA HIS A 3 55.11 -50.33 -6.77
C HIS A 3 53.74 -49.73 -7.23
N PRO A 4 52.62 -50.14 -6.63
CA PRO A 4 51.35 -49.49 -6.91
C PRO A 4 51.18 -48.23 -6.05
N LEU A 5 50.91 -47.10 -6.71
CA LEU A 5 50.41 -45.86 -6.08
C LEU A 5 48.93 -46.07 -5.65
N PHE A 6 48.68 -45.94 -4.35
CA PHE A 6 47.32 -45.83 -3.83
C PHE A 6 46.85 -44.37 -3.98
N CYS A 7 45.90 -44.17 -4.88
CA CYS A 7 45.13 -42.90 -4.97
C CYS A 7 44.03 -42.92 -3.92
N ALA A 8 44.18 -42.14 -2.87
CA ALA A 8 43.10 -41.87 -1.90
C ALA A 8 42.14 -40.80 -2.46
N ILE A 9 40.96 -41.21 -2.87
CA ILE A 9 39.87 -40.30 -3.26
C ILE A 9 39.17 -39.83 -1.98
N GLY A 10 39.48 -38.60 -1.57
CA GLY A 10 38.77 -37.91 -0.48
C GLY A 10 37.36 -37.48 -0.94
N ALA A 11 36.33 -38.14 -0.44
CA ALA A 11 34.94 -37.70 -0.63
C ALA A 11 34.68 -36.47 0.24
N ALA A 12 34.62 -35.30 -0.38
CA ALA A 12 34.14 -34.09 0.27
C ALA A 12 32.60 -34.17 0.43
N LEU A 13 32.13 -34.40 1.66
CA LEU A 13 30.69 -34.21 1.99
C LEU A 13 30.34 -32.72 1.90
N LEU A 14 29.69 -32.35 0.84
CA LEU A 14 28.99 -31.06 0.77
C LEU A 14 27.80 -31.11 1.73
N ALA A 15 27.97 -30.51 2.91
CA ALA A 15 26.88 -30.24 3.83
C ALA A 15 25.94 -29.21 3.15
N VAL A 16 24.85 -29.68 2.56
CA VAL A 16 23.76 -28.83 2.10
C VAL A 16 23.09 -28.32 3.37
N SER A 17 23.43 -27.10 3.79
CA SER A 17 22.67 -26.40 4.82
C SER A 17 21.21 -26.24 4.32
N PRO A 18 20.20 -26.64 5.09
CA PRO A 18 18.82 -26.36 4.70
C PRO A 18 18.67 -24.84 4.59
N ALA A 19 18.40 -24.35 3.39
CA ALA A 19 18.01 -22.96 3.19
C ALA A 19 16.79 -22.73 4.09
N LEU A 20 16.92 -21.83 5.09
CA LEU A 20 15.77 -21.34 5.85
C LEU A 20 14.81 -20.73 4.82
N HIS A 21 13.79 -21.45 4.45
CA HIS A 21 12.71 -20.91 3.63
C HIS A 21 12.04 -19.83 4.45
N ALA A 22 12.17 -18.59 4.03
CA ALA A 22 11.43 -17.48 4.60
C ALA A 22 9.93 -17.83 4.53
N GLN A 23 9.34 -18.12 5.67
CA GLN A 23 7.95 -18.57 5.75
C GLN A 23 7.06 -17.34 5.58
N THR A 24 6.44 -17.17 4.41
CA THR A 24 5.45 -16.13 4.17
C THR A 24 4.15 -16.52 4.87
N ARG A 25 3.71 -15.69 5.84
CA ARG A 25 2.40 -15.84 6.48
C ARG A 25 1.35 -15.22 5.57
N HIS A 26 0.27 -15.93 5.31
CA HIS A 26 -0.90 -15.46 4.57
C HIS A 26 -1.98 -14.98 5.55
N ASP A 27 -2.73 -13.94 5.15
CA ASP A 27 -3.87 -13.42 5.90
C ASP A 27 -4.94 -12.94 4.93
N GLU A 28 -6.20 -13.23 5.22
CA GLU A 28 -7.37 -12.81 4.46
C GLU A 28 -8.00 -11.61 5.16
N GLN A 29 -8.24 -10.54 4.41
CA GLN A 29 -8.64 -9.25 4.97
C GLN A 29 -9.79 -8.62 4.19
N ILE A 30 -10.54 -7.75 4.86
CA ILE A 30 -11.52 -6.86 4.23
C ILE A 30 -11.14 -5.41 4.58
N TRP A 31 -10.94 -4.59 3.55
CA TRP A 31 -10.70 -3.16 3.72
C TRP A 31 -11.85 -2.37 3.13
N VAL A 32 -12.44 -1.51 3.94
CA VAL A 32 -13.46 -0.55 3.49
C VAL A 32 -12.89 0.85 3.63
N ASN A 33 -12.99 1.65 2.59
CA ASN A 33 -12.53 3.03 2.60
C ASN A 33 -13.65 3.98 2.19
N LEU A 34 -13.91 4.99 2.99
CA LEU A 34 -14.83 6.08 2.70
C LEU A 34 -14.00 7.35 2.51
N THR A 35 -14.05 7.92 1.32
CA THR A 35 -13.29 9.13 0.98
C THR A 35 -14.24 10.23 0.48
N ALA A 36 -14.25 11.36 1.15
CA ALA A 36 -14.88 12.59 0.67
C ALA A 36 -13.79 13.51 0.10
N MET A 37 -14.03 14.07 -1.07
CA MET A 37 -13.09 14.96 -1.74
C MET A 37 -13.78 15.95 -2.65
N GLY A 38 -13.21 17.15 -2.78
CA GLY A 38 -13.79 18.19 -3.60
C GLY A 38 -12.98 19.48 -3.58
N SER A 39 -13.57 20.54 -4.18
CA SER A 39 -13.02 21.88 -4.13
C SER A 39 -13.55 22.63 -2.91
N ILE A 40 -12.67 23.33 -2.19
CA ILE A 40 -13.07 24.27 -1.14
C ILE A 40 -13.37 25.63 -1.78
N LYS A 41 -12.43 26.14 -2.59
CA LYS A 41 -12.56 27.41 -3.31
C LYS A 41 -11.51 27.50 -4.42
N GLY A 42 -11.93 27.69 -5.66
CA GLY A 42 -11.04 27.77 -6.81
C GLY A 42 -10.19 26.51 -6.93
N ASP A 43 -8.88 26.68 -6.93
CA ASP A 43 -7.92 25.56 -7.03
C ASP A 43 -7.59 24.90 -5.70
N ILE A 44 -8.15 25.39 -4.58
CA ILE A 44 -7.95 24.77 -3.26
C ILE A 44 -8.91 23.59 -3.14
N VAL A 45 -8.35 22.42 -2.89
CA VAL A 45 -9.07 21.15 -2.78
C VAL A 45 -8.79 20.45 -1.44
N TYR A 46 -9.63 19.48 -1.11
CA TYR A 46 -9.43 18.66 0.07
C TYR A 46 -9.74 17.19 -0.22
N PHE A 47 -9.24 16.31 0.62
CA PHE A 47 -9.85 15.01 0.87
C PHE A 47 -9.85 14.68 2.37
N ALA A 48 -10.83 13.87 2.76
CA ALA A 48 -10.92 13.26 4.08
C ALA A 48 -11.30 11.79 3.90
N GLU A 49 -10.66 10.90 4.65
CA GLU A 49 -10.90 9.46 4.51
C GLU A 49 -10.92 8.75 5.85
N VAL A 50 -11.77 7.73 5.95
CA VAL A 50 -11.81 6.77 7.05
C VAL A 50 -11.74 5.37 6.45
N GLN A 51 -10.79 4.56 6.92
CA GLN A 51 -10.56 3.22 6.41
C GLN A 51 -10.40 2.21 7.55
N PRO A 52 -11.46 1.52 7.99
CA PRO A 52 -11.35 0.30 8.77
C PRO A 52 -10.78 -0.83 7.91
N ARG A 53 -9.87 -1.59 8.52
CA ARG A 53 -9.26 -2.79 7.96
C ARG A 53 -9.49 -3.95 8.91
N MET A 54 -10.21 -4.93 8.42
CA MET A 54 -10.44 -6.18 9.14
C MET A 54 -9.38 -7.18 8.73
N GLY A 55 -8.66 -7.74 9.68
CA GLY A 55 -7.63 -8.77 9.49
C GLY A 55 -7.96 -10.04 10.25
N ASP A 56 -7.00 -10.97 10.30
CA ASP A 56 -7.14 -12.27 10.95
C ASP A 56 -8.33 -13.06 10.41
N GLY A 57 -8.33 -13.33 9.09
CA GLY A 57 -9.47 -13.92 8.41
C GLY A 57 -10.70 -13.00 8.37
N ALA A 58 -10.50 -11.68 8.38
CA ALA A 58 -11.54 -10.65 8.45
C ALA A 58 -12.39 -10.68 9.74
N SER A 59 -11.90 -11.31 10.82
CA SER A 59 -12.64 -11.52 12.06
C SER A 59 -12.58 -10.36 13.05
N ARG A 60 -11.54 -9.50 12.95
CA ARG A 60 -11.31 -8.39 13.88
C ARG A 60 -10.80 -7.13 13.19
N LEU A 61 -11.01 -5.98 13.85
CA LEU A 61 -10.41 -4.73 13.41
C LEU A 61 -8.89 -4.77 13.63
N ASP A 62 -8.13 -4.76 12.54
CA ASP A 62 -6.66 -4.75 12.56
C ASP A 62 -6.10 -3.33 12.55
N GLN A 63 -6.75 -2.42 11.83
CA GLN A 63 -6.39 -1.00 11.78
C GLN A 63 -7.61 -0.13 11.51
N LEU A 64 -7.68 1.02 12.17
CA LEU A 64 -8.55 2.12 11.78
C LEU A 64 -7.67 3.29 11.32
N ILE A 65 -7.82 3.68 10.06
CA ILE A 65 -7.04 4.76 9.45
C ILE A 65 -7.96 5.95 9.23
N MET A 66 -7.59 7.11 9.73
CA MET A 66 -8.25 8.39 9.47
C MET A 66 -7.23 9.34 8.86
N ARG A 67 -7.56 9.97 7.72
CA ARG A 67 -6.66 10.90 7.03
C ARG A 67 -7.42 12.11 6.50
N GLY A 68 -6.76 13.27 6.52
CA GLY A 68 -7.25 14.46 5.87
C GLY A 68 -6.10 15.21 5.20
N ALA A 69 -6.41 15.93 4.12
CA ALA A 69 -5.44 16.77 3.44
C ALA A 69 -6.12 17.97 2.77
N ILE A 70 -5.36 19.04 2.68
CA ILE A 70 -5.66 20.21 1.85
C ILE A 70 -4.64 20.24 0.73
N GLY A 71 -5.07 20.61 -0.46
CA GLY A 71 -4.24 20.63 -1.63
C GLY A 71 -4.51 21.84 -2.53
N VAL A 72 -3.67 21.98 -3.53
CA VAL A 72 -3.81 22.96 -4.59
C VAL A 72 -3.66 22.30 -5.96
N LYS A 73 -4.60 22.56 -6.86
CA LYS A 73 -4.50 22.17 -8.27
C LYS A 73 -3.54 23.14 -8.96
N LEU A 74 -2.41 22.64 -9.40
CA LEU A 74 -1.43 23.41 -10.19
C LEU A 74 -1.78 23.41 -11.68
N SER A 75 -2.49 22.36 -12.11
CA SER A 75 -3.05 22.22 -13.46
C SER A 75 -4.19 21.21 -13.44
N PRO A 76 -4.96 21.04 -14.54
CA PRO A 76 -5.95 19.97 -14.64
C PRO A 76 -5.40 18.57 -14.37
N ALA A 77 -4.10 18.35 -14.61
CA ALA A 77 -3.43 17.06 -14.43
C ALA A 77 -2.66 16.92 -13.14
N LEU A 78 -2.34 18.01 -12.41
CA LEU A 78 -1.41 18.00 -11.30
C LEU A 78 -1.99 18.66 -10.05
N THR A 79 -2.04 17.92 -8.96
CA THR A 79 -2.48 18.42 -7.64
C THR A 79 -1.44 18.07 -6.58
N LEU A 80 -1.12 19.04 -5.73
CA LEU A 80 -0.28 18.85 -4.54
C LEU A 80 -1.15 18.87 -3.30
N TYR A 81 -0.78 18.04 -2.31
CA TYR A 81 -1.47 17.97 -1.01
C TYR A 81 -0.47 18.01 0.13
N GLN A 82 -0.86 18.67 1.22
CA GLN A 82 -0.32 18.50 2.56
C GLN A 82 -1.39 17.85 3.41
N GLY A 83 -1.05 16.75 4.08
CA GLY A 83 -2.04 16.01 4.86
C GLY A 83 -1.50 15.47 6.17
N TYR A 84 -2.44 14.97 6.94
CA TYR A 84 -2.21 14.32 8.23
C TYR A 84 -3.08 13.06 8.33
N GLY A 85 -2.58 12.06 9.06
CA GLY A 85 -3.30 10.83 9.30
C GLY A 85 -3.01 10.25 10.67
N HIS A 86 -4.06 9.73 11.29
CA HIS A 86 -4.03 8.96 12.51
C HIS A 86 -4.38 7.50 12.20
N ILE A 87 -3.56 6.58 12.68
CA ILE A 87 -3.77 5.13 12.52
C ILE A 87 -3.82 4.50 13.91
N ALA A 88 -4.97 3.96 14.27
CA ALA A 88 -5.14 3.15 15.47
C ALA A 88 -4.99 1.66 15.12
N VAL A 89 -4.19 0.95 15.89
CA VAL A 89 -3.96 -0.49 15.81
C VAL A 89 -4.40 -1.11 17.12
N PRO A 90 -5.65 -1.60 17.22
CA PRO A 90 -6.14 -2.28 18.42
C PRO A 90 -5.34 -3.57 18.69
N LEU A 91 -4.95 -3.79 19.94
CA LEU A 91 -4.22 -4.97 20.36
C LEU A 91 -4.97 -5.65 21.53
N GLU A 92 -5.33 -6.93 21.32
CA GLU A 92 -5.99 -7.69 22.38
C GLU A 92 -5.10 -7.87 23.63
N GLY A 93 -5.64 -7.53 24.79
CA GLY A 93 -4.95 -7.69 26.08
C GLY A 93 -3.74 -6.78 26.28
N ARG A 94 -3.53 -5.79 25.43
CA ARG A 94 -2.44 -4.81 25.51
C ARG A 94 -2.93 -3.42 25.15
N ARG A 95 -2.11 -2.39 25.46
CA ARG A 95 -2.37 -1.03 25.01
C ARG A 95 -2.30 -0.96 23.49
N ASP A 96 -3.26 -0.27 22.90
CA ASP A 96 -3.29 0.00 21.45
C ASP A 96 -2.04 0.77 21.01
N VAL A 97 -1.59 0.49 19.81
CA VAL A 97 -0.53 1.25 19.16
C VAL A 97 -1.15 2.28 18.23
N ASN A 98 -0.81 3.53 18.43
CA ASN A 98 -1.21 4.62 17.56
C ASN A 98 -0.03 5.10 16.72
N GLU A 99 -0.31 5.49 15.48
CA GLU A 99 0.69 6.05 14.60
C GLU A 99 0.16 7.35 13.98
N GLU A 100 0.95 8.41 14.14
CA GLU A 100 0.69 9.73 13.56
C GLU A 100 1.54 9.89 12.29
N ARG A 101 0.94 10.46 11.25
CA ARG A 101 1.61 10.70 9.95
C ARG A 101 1.35 12.09 9.46
N SER A 102 2.41 12.84 9.19
CA SER A 102 2.37 13.99 8.29
C SER A 102 2.77 13.52 6.90
N PHE A 103 2.17 14.06 5.84
CA PHE A 103 2.56 13.66 4.50
C PHE A 103 2.40 14.78 3.47
N GLN A 104 3.27 14.74 2.46
CA GLN A 104 3.19 15.51 1.24
C GLN A 104 2.87 14.55 0.09
N GLN A 105 1.92 14.93 -0.77
CA GLN A 105 1.47 14.07 -1.86
C GLN A 105 1.33 14.85 -3.16
N ILE A 106 1.73 14.19 -4.23
CA ILE A 106 1.53 14.62 -5.61
C ILE A 106 0.60 13.61 -6.28
N ASN A 107 -0.51 14.10 -6.86
CA ASN A 107 -1.33 13.34 -7.79
C ASN A 107 -1.12 13.90 -9.19
N TRP A 108 -0.79 13.04 -10.15
CA TRP A 108 -0.53 13.45 -11.52
C TRP A 108 -1.19 12.50 -12.53
N THR A 109 -2.08 13.04 -13.37
CA THR A 109 -2.62 12.35 -14.55
C THR A 109 -1.58 12.41 -15.66
N LEU A 110 -1.03 11.24 -16.02
CA LEU A 110 0.05 11.13 -17.00
C LEU A 110 -0.47 11.20 -18.44
N GLY A 111 -1.73 10.80 -18.65
CA GLY A 111 -2.38 10.83 -19.96
C GLY A 111 -3.00 9.49 -20.37
N LYS A 112 -3.46 9.42 -21.61
CA LYS A 112 -4.18 8.25 -22.15
C LYS A 112 -3.27 7.41 -23.04
N ALA A 113 -3.30 6.10 -22.81
CA ALA A 113 -2.63 5.07 -23.63
C ALA A 113 -3.36 3.74 -23.45
N LEU A 114 -3.19 2.82 -24.42
CA LEU A 114 -3.75 1.45 -24.38
C LEU A 114 -5.27 1.40 -24.13
N GLY A 115 -6.01 2.41 -24.58
CA GLY A 115 -7.46 2.48 -24.40
C GLY A 115 -7.94 2.98 -23.05
N GLY A 116 -7.04 3.37 -22.15
CA GLY A 116 -7.35 3.88 -20.80
C GLY A 116 -6.49 5.08 -20.42
N GLU A 117 -6.59 5.50 -19.18
CA GLU A 117 -5.85 6.61 -18.59
C GLU A 117 -4.87 6.12 -17.54
N PHE A 118 -3.66 6.67 -17.58
CA PHE A 118 -2.63 6.47 -16.56
C PHE A 118 -2.54 7.67 -15.63
N SER A 119 -2.45 7.38 -14.34
CA SER A 119 -2.16 8.37 -13.30
C SER A 119 -1.17 7.84 -12.29
N THR A 120 -0.54 8.74 -11.54
CA THR A 120 0.41 8.40 -10.48
C THR A 120 0.11 9.19 -9.23
N ARG A 121 0.45 8.60 -8.09
CA ARG A 121 0.44 9.24 -6.78
C ARG A 121 1.77 8.96 -6.10
N THR A 122 2.51 10.02 -5.80
CA THR A 122 3.73 9.94 -5.00
C THR A 122 3.49 10.62 -3.66
N ARG A 123 3.87 9.97 -2.57
CA ARG A 123 3.69 10.49 -1.21
C ARG A 123 4.94 10.23 -0.40
N ILE A 124 5.42 11.25 0.31
CA ILE A 124 6.41 11.12 1.36
C ILE A 124 5.70 11.26 2.71
N GLU A 125 6.02 10.38 3.65
CA GLU A 125 5.40 10.33 4.98
C GLU A 125 6.45 10.45 6.06
N GLN A 126 6.19 11.29 7.05
CA GLN A 126 6.83 11.35 8.36
C GLN A 126 5.92 10.59 9.33
N ARG A 127 6.47 9.66 10.10
CA ARG A 127 5.73 8.69 10.89
C ARG A 127 6.23 8.65 12.32
N TRP A 128 5.34 8.75 13.28
CA TRP A 128 5.60 8.62 14.71
C TRP A 128 4.67 7.56 15.28
N ARG A 129 5.20 6.68 16.11
CA ARG A 129 4.41 5.63 16.74
C ARG A 129 4.46 5.74 18.25
N SER A 130 3.36 5.34 18.90
CA SER A 130 3.23 5.39 20.37
C SER A 130 4.04 4.34 21.11
N ASP A 131 4.67 3.41 20.42
CA ASP A 131 5.51 2.33 20.94
C ASP A 131 7.01 2.52 20.62
N GLY A 132 7.43 3.74 20.29
CA GLY A 132 8.82 4.12 20.07
C GLY A 132 9.00 5.63 19.97
N ASP A 133 10.25 6.07 19.95
CA ASP A 133 10.62 7.50 19.96
C ASP A 133 11.11 8.00 18.59
N ASP A 134 11.52 7.08 17.70
CA ASP A 134 12.07 7.45 16.41
C ASP A 134 11.03 7.94 15.41
N MET A 135 11.40 8.95 14.63
CA MET A 135 10.63 9.36 13.45
C MET A 135 11.05 8.53 12.23
N GLY A 136 10.08 7.82 11.63
CA GLY A 136 10.27 7.08 10.39
C GLY A 136 9.94 7.91 9.16
N TRP A 137 10.76 7.81 8.11
CA TRP A 137 10.49 8.37 6.79
C TRP A 137 10.13 7.29 5.80
N ARG A 138 9.10 7.53 4.98
CA ARG A 138 8.66 6.55 3.98
C ARG A 138 8.20 7.23 2.69
N LEU A 139 8.69 6.73 1.55
CA LEU A 139 8.18 7.03 0.23
C LEU A 139 7.13 6.01 -0.17
N ARG A 140 6.08 6.48 -0.83
CA ARG A 140 5.07 5.67 -1.51
C ARG A 140 4.94 6.16 -2.94
N ALA A 141 5.02 5.24 -3.89
CA ALA A 141 4.86 5.52 -5.31
C ALA A 141 3.83 4.56 -5.92
N MET A 142 2.76 5.10 -6.50
CA MET A 142 1.68 4.34 -7.11
C MET A 142 1.56 4.70 -8.59
N ILE A 143 1.38 3.69 -9.41
CA ILE A 143 0.87 3.81 -10.78
C ILE A 143 -0.53 3.22 -10.83
N ARG A 144 -1.47 3.92 -11.48
CA ARG A 144 -2.84 3.52 -11.69
C ARG A 144 -3.18 3.55 -13.17
N TYR A 145 -3.89 2.53 -13.64
CA TYR A 145 -4.45 2.43 -14.96
C TYR A 145 -5.95 2.18 -14.86
N GLU A 146 -6.72 2.94 -15.62
CA GLU A 146 -8.17 2.87 -15.66
C GLU A 146 -8.64 2.86 -17.12
N ALA A 147 -9.45 1.88 -17.49
CA ALA A 147 -9.94 1.73 -18.84
C ALA A 147 -11.45 1.48 -18.87
N PRO A 148 -12.22 2.22 -19.69
CA PRO A 148 -13.65 2.01 -19.82
C PRO A 148 -13.95 0.61 -20.39
N LEU A 149 -14.88 -0.12 -19.77
CA LEU A 149 -15.32 -1.43 -20.24
C LEU A 149 -16.33 -1.33 -21.38
N ARG A 150 -16.96 -0.16 -21.53
CA ARG A 150 -17.90 0.12 -22.62
C ARG A 150 -17.34 1.15 -23.57
N ARG A 151 -17.61 0.94 -24.87
CA ARG A 151 -17.15 1.85 -25.94
C ARG A 151 -17.74 3.26 -25.84
N ASP A 152 -18.91 3.41 -25.24
CA ASP A 152 -19.56 4.71 -25.01
C ASP A 152 -18.99 5.47 -23.80
N GLY A 153 -18.01 4.88 -23.10
CA GLY A 153 -17.38 5.45 -21.91
C GLY A 153 -18.32 5.57 -20.71
N LYS A 154 -19.53 5.03 -20.79
CA LYS A 154 -20.52 5.05 -19.70
C LYS A 154 -20.51 3.70 -18.97
N GLY A 155 -20.48 3.73 -17.65
CA GLY A 155 -20.52 2.54 -16.84
C GLY A 155 -19.17 2.22 -16.18
N PRO A 156 -18.96 0.96 -15.76
CA PRO A 156 -17.76 0.59 -15.04
C PRO A 156 -16.49 0.70 -15.87
N ASN A 157 -15.39 1.04 -15.22
CA ASN A 157 -14.04 0.98 -15.76
C ASN A 157 -13.29 -0.21 -15.15
N ALA A 158 -12.45 -0.88 -15.92
CA ALA A 158 -11.44 -1.76 -15.37
C ALA A 158 -10.38 -0.91 -14.66
N LEU A 159 -9.98 -1.33 -13.46
CA LEU A 159 -9.07 -0.59 -12.61
C LEU A 159 -7.92 -1.49 -12.15
N LEU A 160 -6.70 -1.05 -12.44
CA LEU A 160 -5.47 -1.68 -11.95
C LEU A 160 -4.61 -0.63 -11.27
N HIS A 161 -3.98 -0.98 -10.16
CA HIS A 161 -2.90 -0.14 -9.62
C HIS A 161 -1.86 -0.97 -8.87
N SER A 162 -0.64 -0.46 -8.86
CA SER A 162 0.47 -0.99 -8.07
C SER A 162 1.09 0.15 -7.25
N GLU A 163 1.31 -0.07 -5.96
CA GLU A 163 1.90 0.91 -5.04
C GLU A 163 3.05 0.28 -4.27
N SER A 164 4.24 0.83 -4.44
CA SER A 164 5.45 0.44 -3.72
C SER A 164 5.75 1.39 -2.57
N PHE A 165 6.34 0.85 -1.49
CA PHE A 165 6.70 1.59 -0.28
C PHE A 165 8.16 1.34 0.04
N VAL A 166 8.90 2.41 0.31
CA VAL A 166 10.32 2.37 0.66
C VAL A 166 10.54 3.21 1.92
N ALA A 167 11.03 2.59 2.99
CA ALA A 167 11.46 3.29 4.19
C ALA A 167 12.88 3.86 3.99
N PHE A 168 13.15 5.07 4.51
CA PHE A 168 14.45 5.72 4.34
C PHE A 168 15.37 5.52 5.54
N ASN A 169 14.81 5.13 6.69
CA ASN A 169 15.60 4.90 7.90
C ASN A 169 15.03 3.73 8.71
N ASP A 170 15.89 3.19 9.57
CA ASP A 170 15.53 2.28 10.65
C ASP A 170 14.86 3.08 11.76
N THR A 171 14.03 2.40 12.56
CA THR A 171 13.40 2.97 13.75
C THR A 171 13.35 1.94 14.87
N ASP A 172 13.28 2.39 16.11
CA ASP A 172 13.16 1.56 17.31
C ASP A 172 11.82 0.78 17.36
N TRP A 173 10.78 1.27 16.69
CA TRP A 173 9.48 0.61 16.55
C TRP A 173 9.37 -0.33 15.32
N GLY A 174 10.50 -0.62 14.64
CA GLY A 174 10.63 -1.73 13.69
C GLY A 174 10.56 -1.40 12.20
N ALA A 175 10.49 -0.13 11.76
CA ALA A 175 10.76 0.18 10.36
C ALA A 175 12.23 -0.15 10.03
N ARG A 176 12.46 -0.62 8.80
CA ARG A 176 13.80 -0.89 8.28
C ARG A 176 13.97 -0.16 6.96
N ALA A 177 15.13 0.50 6.79
CA ALA A 177 15.49 1.17 5.55
C ALA A 177 15.45 0.19 4.37
N GLY A 178 14.94 0.65 3.24
CA GLY A 178 14.78 -0.13 2.02
C GLY A 178 13.32 -0.48 1.71
N PHE A 179 13.13 -1.55 0.95
CA PHE A 179 11.80 -1.99 0.53
C PHE A 179 10.95 -2.44 1.72
N ASP A 180 9.81 -1.76 1.93
CA ASP A 180 8.86 -2.01 3.03
C ASP A 180 7.72 -2.95 2.56
N GLN A 181 7.01 -2.57 1.51
CA GLN A 181 5.88 -3.36 1.01
C GLN A 181 5.53 -2.99 -0.43
N ILE A 182 4.74 -3.86 -1.07
CA ILE A 182 4.06 -3.57 -2.34
C ILE A 182 2.60 -3.98 -2.25
N ARG A 183 1.74 -3.22 -2.93
CA ARG A 183 0.31 -3.49 -3.08
C ARG A 183 -0.03 -3.53 -4.55
N ASN A 184 -0.77 -4.54 -4.97
CA ASN A 184 -1.29 -4.66 -6.31
C ASN A 184 -2.80 -4.83 -6.23
N PHE A 185 -3.55 -4.04 -6.97
CA PHE A 185 -5.00 -4.08 -7.01
C PHE A 185 -5.49 -4.37 -8.42
N ALA A 186 -6.53 -5.17 -8.52
CA ALA A 186 -7.29 -5.39 -9.73
C ALA A 186 -8.79 -5.40 -9.39
N GLY A 187 -9.57 -4.63 -10.10
CA GLY A 187 -10.99 -4.49 -9.84
C GLY A 187 -11.71 -3.58 -10.82
N LEU A 188 -12.77 -2.99 -10.36
CA LEU A 188 -13.64 -2.08 -11.11
C LEU A 188 -13.76 -0.75 -10.40
N GLU A 189 -13.84 0.33 -11.17
CA GLU A 189 -14.41 1.60 -10.75
C GLU A 189 -15.81 1.74 -11.34
N ILE A 190 -16.81 1.96 -10.49
CA ILE A 190 -18.23 1.97 -10.83
C ILE A 190 -18.80 3.35 -10.50
N PRO A 191 -19.29 4.12 -11.48
CA PRO A 191 -20.01 5.37 -11.23
C PRO A 191 -21.32 5.10 -10.45
N VAL A 192 -21.58 5.90 -9.40
CA VAL A 192 -22.79 5.75 -8.56
C VAL A 192 -23.68 6.98 -8.55
N GLY A 193 -23.22 8.08 -9.14
CA GLY A 193 -23.99 9.31 -9.29
C GLY A 193 -23.11 10.56 -9.20
N GLY A 194 -23.37 11.54 -10.04
CA GLY A 194 -22.52 12.73 -10.18
C GLY A 194 -21.08 12.34 -10.52
N ALA A 195 -20.12 12.86 -9.76
CA ALA A 195 -18.70 12.52 -9.88
C ALA A 195 -18.28 11.38 -8.92
N SER A 196 -19.21 10.83 -8.12
CA SER A 196 -18.92 9.82 -7.10
C SER A 196 -18.79 8.43 -7.70
N THR A 197 -17.87 7.62 -7.14
CA THR A 197 -17.57 6.26 -7.64
C THR A 197 -17.39 5.28 -6.50
N ILE A 198 -17.58 4.00 -6.81
CA ILE A 198 -17.17 2.87 -5.97
C ILE A 198 -16.06 2.15 -6.69
N GLU A 199 -14.95 1.89 -5.98
CA GLU A 199 -13.93 0.94 -6.42
C GLU A 199 -14.09 -0.34 -5.63
N ALA A 200 -14.20 -1.48 -6.33
CA ALA A 200 -14.33 -2.79 -5.71
C ALA A 200 -13.42 -3.79 -6.42
N GLY A 201 -12.69 -4.59 -5.66
CA GLY A 201 -11.78 -5.57 -6.25
C GLY A 201 -10.91 -6.30 -5.24
N TYR A 202 -9.96 -7.04 -5.78
CA TYR A 202 -8.94 -7.76 -5.04
C TYR A 202 -7.67 -6.93 -4.94
N LEU A 203 -7.12 -6.85 -3.71
CA LEU A 203 -5.82 -6.25 -3.45
C LEU A 203 -4.91 -7.29 -2.81
N ASN A 204 -3.74 -7.48 -3.41
CA ASN A 204 -2.65 -8.24 -2.85
C ASN A 204 -1.67 -7.29 -2.17
N GLN A 205 -1.30 -7.56 -0.92
CA GLN A 205 -0.26 -6.80 -0.21
C GLN A 205 0.83 -7.73 0.28
N TYR A 206 2.03 -7.56 -0.24
CA TYR A 206 3.23 -8.18 0.31
C TYR A 206 3.93 -7.19 1.25
N VAL A 207 4.18 -7.60 2.50
CA VAL A 207 4.89 -6.82 3.51
C VAL A 207 6.21 -7.51 3.81
N ASN A 208 7.31 -6.80 3.61
CA ASN A 208 8.65 -7.25 3.96
C ASN A 208 8.87 -6.97 5.46
N GLN A 209 9.05 -8.02 6.24
CA GLN A 209 9.30 -7.90 7.68
C GLN A 209 10.72 -8.32 8.02
N ALA A 210 11.24 -7.75 9.10
CA ALA A 210 12.55 -8.11 9.62
C ALA A 210 12.68 -9.62 9.91
N ALA A 211 13.90 -10.15 9.88
CA ALA A 211 14.24 -11.55 10.16
C ALA A 211 13.64 -12.58 9.19
N GLY A 212 13.47 -12.21 7.89
CA GLY A 212 13.01 -13.13 6.85
C GLY A 212 11.57 -13.59 6.99
N ARG A 213 10.79 -12.93 7.84
CA ARG A 213 9.35 -13.14 7.95
C ARG A 213 8.65 -12.16 7.00
N SER A 214 7.93 -12.66 6.03
CA SER A 214 7.12 -11.86 5.12
C SER A 214 5.65 -12.15 5.37
N ARG A 215 4.78 -11.18 5.07
CA ARG A 215 3.33 -11.35 5.15
C ARG A 215 2.71 -11.04 3.80
N MET A 216 1.82 -11.92 3.36
CA MET A 216 1.00 -11.76 2.18
C MET A 216 -0.46 -11.61 2.61
N ASN A 217 -1.03 -10.43 2.42
CA ASN A 217 -2.45 -10.19 2.70
C ASN A 217 -3.24 -10.29 1.40
N HIS A 218 -4.33 -11.04 1.46
CA HIS A 218 -5.33 -11.18 0.41
C HIS A 218 -6.55 -10.38 0.81
N VAL A 219 -6.81 -9.27 0.13
CA VAL A 219 -7.76 -8.26 0.60
C VAL A 219 -8.94 -8.14 -0.36
N ALA A 220 -10.15 -8.33 0.14
CA ALA A 220 -11.35 -7.79 -0.49
C ALA A 220 -11.41 -6.29 -0.19
N SER A 221 -11.28 -5.47 -1.23
CA SER A 221 -11.16 -4.01 -1.09
C SER A 221 -12.36 -3.31 -1.67
N LEU A 222 -12.96 -2.43 -0.86
CA LEU A 222 -14.07 -1.55 -1.24
C LEU A 222 -13.73 -0.11 -0.89
N THR A 223 -13.79 0.80 -1.86
CA THR A 223 -13.62 2.23 -1.64
C THR A 223 -14.81 3.00 -2.20
N LEU A 224 -15.41 3.86 -1.39
CA LEU A 224 -16.44 4.80 -1.82
C LEU A 224 -15.82 6.19 -1.90
N PHE A 225 -15.90 6.80 -3.08
CA PHE A 225 -15.49 8.19 -3.31
C PHE A 225 -16.72 9.07 -3.43
N PHE A 226 -16.89 9.98 -2.49
CA PHE A 226 -17.87 11.07 -2.54
C PHE A 226 -17.18 12.30 -3.10
N ARG A 227 -17.51 12.67 -4.33
CA ARG A 227 -16.94 13.83 -5.02
C ARG A 227 -18.02 14.89 -5.27
N HIS A 228 -17.73 16.14 -4.93
CA HIS A 228 -18.63 17.29 -5.13
C HIS A 228 -17.88 18.51 -5.68
#